data_d117ed4abc07e110d9d4774b5c4a3100
#
_entry.id   d117ed4abc07e110d9d4774b5c4a3100
#
_cell.length_a   1.000
_cell.length_b   1.000
_cell.length_c   1.000
_cell.angle_alpha   90.00
_cell.angle_beta   90.00
_cell.angle_gamma   90.00
#
_symmetry.space_group_name_H-M   'P 1'
#
loop_
_entity.id
_entity.type
_entity.pdbx_description
1 polymer ?
#
loop_
_entity_poly.entity_id
_entity_poly.type
_entity_poly.pdbx_seq_one_letter_code
_entity_poly.pdbx_strand_id
1 'polypeptide(L)'
;YLIENDAGKYRNHGEGVFDGEKVIFVAPPENLVPSLMHDLFDWLKNDSDTHILIKSCVFHYEFVFIHPFSDGNGRTVRLWQNVLLTKWNPLFEYIPIESQIQKYQTEYYETIARCHQEGNSNAFVEFMLKMIDEVLDEVIAGVKQESENISEQVNRLLDVMEPDIPLSANEIMERLGIKSKETLRNSYLNPAIENGLIRMTLPDKPKSKNQRYFK
;
A
#
# COMPACT_ATOMS: atom_id res chain seq x y z
N TYR A 1 10.11 22.13 3.12
CA TYR A 1 10.16 22.71 4.47
C TYR A 1 8.78 23.30 4.76
N LEU A 2 8.16 22.88 5.88
CA LEU A 2 6.93 23.50 6.37
C LEU A 2 7.25 24.94 6.80
N ILE A 3 6.33 25.86 6.56
CA ILE A 3 6.49 27.26 6.94
C ILE A 3 6.44 27.33 8.46
N GLU A 4 7.58 27.63 9.12
CA GLU A 4 7.72 27.59 10.59
C GLU A 4 6.65 28.39 11.36
N ASN A 5 6.19 29.52 10.77
CA ASN A 5 5.21 30.40 11.41
C ASN A 5 3.77 29.89 11.39
N ASP A 6 3.44 28.92 10.51
CA ASP A 6 2.08 28.42 10.29
C ASP A 6 1.87 27.00 10.85
N ALA A 7 2.89 26.43 11.49
CA ALA A 7 2.82 25.10 12.05
C ALA A 7 1.67 24.97 13.09
N GLY A 8 0.79 24.00 12.90
CA GLY A 8 -0.34 23.73 13.79
C GLY A 8 -1.50 24.74 13.69
N LYS A 9 -1.53 25.58 12.67
CA LYS A 9 -2.60 26.56 12.44
C LYS A 9 -3.24 26.36 11.09
N TYR A 10 -4.52 26.70 10.99
CA TYR A 10 -5.15 26.88 9.69
C TYR A 10 -4.65 28.16 9.01
N ARG A 11 -4.69 28.17 7.67
CA ARG A 11 -4.35 29.36 6.90
C ARG A 11 -5.25 30.56 7.28
N ASN A 12 -4.69 31.73 7.15
CA ASN A 12 -5.37 32.98 7.42
C ASN A 12 -5.39 33.93 6.19
N HIS A 13 -5.27 33.35 5.01
CA HIS A 13 -5.28 34.03 3.72
C HIS A 13 -6.02 33.19 2.67
N GLY A 14 -6.42 33.83 1.57
CA GLY A 14 -6.99 33.16 0.43
C GLY A 14 -5.99 32.20 -0.20
N GLU A 15 -6.45 31.03 -0.66
CA GLU A 15 -5.67 30.01 -1.30
C GLU A 15 -6.38 29.45 -2.52
N GLY A 16 -5.60 28.80 -3.41
CA GLY A 16 -6.09 28.07 -4.56
C GLY A 16 -5.16 26.93 -4.91
N VAL A 17 -5.67 25.97 -5.63
CA VAL A 17 -4.87 24.88 -6.20
C VAL A 17 -4.59 25.21 -7.65
N PHE A 18 -3.31 25.14 -8.02
CA PHE A 18 -2.81 25.48 -9.34
C PHE A 18 -2.06 24.29 -9.96
N ASP A 19 -2.18 24.17 -11.27
CA ASP A 19 -1.34 23.32 -12.11
C ASP A 19 -0.59 24.23 -13.09
N GLY A 20 0.64 24.57 -12.78
CA GLY A 20 1.38 25.62 -13.44
C GLY A 20 0.66 26.98 -13.31
N GLU A 21 0.28 27.61 -14.44
CA GLU A 21 -0.49 28.88 -14.48
C GLU A 21 -2.02 28.64 -14.44
N LYS A 22 -2.48 27.39 -14.55
CA LYS A 22 -3.91 27.07 -14.58
C LYS A 22 -4.45 26.96 -13.16
N VAL A 23 -5.49 27.76 -12.86
CA VAL A 23 -6.26 27.61 -11.62
C VAL A 23 -7.11 26.35 -11.70
N ILE A 24 -6.88 25.39 -10.82
CA ILE A 24 -7.69 24.17 -10.69
C ILE A 24 -8.99 24.53 -9.96
N PHE A 25 -8.86 25.14 -8.78
CA PHE A 25 -9.98 25.72 -8.04
C PHE A 25 -9.48 26.76 -7.03
N VAL A 26 -10.41 27.62 -6.56
CA VAL A 26 -10.18 28.56 -5.46
C VAL A 26 -10.79 27.98 -4.19
N ALA A 27 -9.97 27.85 -3.15
CA ALA A 27 -10.42 27.34 -1.87
C ALA A 27 -11.42 28.27 -1.18
N PRO A 28 -12.29 27.78 -0.26
CA PRO A 28 -13.18 28.62 0.53
C PRO A 28 -12.45 29.76 1.25
N PRO A 29 -13.14 30.87 1.57
CA PRO A 29 -12.55 31.94 2.39
C PRO A 29 -11.95 31.42 3.69
N GLU A 30 -10.82 32.00 4.11
CA GLU A 30 -10.06 31.56 5.29
C GLU A 30 -10.87 31.59 6.59
N ASN A 31 -11.80 32.50 6.74
CA ASN A 31 -12.67 32.62 7.91
C ASN A 31 -13.66 31.44 8.05
N LEU A 32 -13.91 30.69 6.98
CA LEU A 32 -14.76 29.49 6.99
C LEU A 32 -14.00 28.20 7.28
N VAL A 33 -12.67 28.21 7.14
CA VAL A 33 -11.86 26.99 7.30
C VAL A 33 -12.08 26.29 8.65
N PRO A 34 -12.09 26.97 9.81
CA PRO A 34 -12.29 26.30 11.09
C PRO A 34 -13.65 25.58 11.19
N SER A 35 -14.74 26.21 10.71
CA SER A 35 -16.06 25.57 10.73
C SER A 35 -16.17 24.41 9.75
N LEU A 36 -15.68 24.56 8.52
CA LEU A 36 -15.67 23.49 7.52
C LEU A 36 -14.87 22.27 7.99
N MET A 37 -13.70 22.48 8.61
CA MET A 37 -12.90 21.40 9.19
C MET A 37 -13.61 20.73 10.35
N HIS A 38 -14.28 21.51 11.23
CA HIS A 38 -15.08 20.94 12.30
C HIS A 38 -16.18 20.04 11.73
N ASP A 39 -16.95 20.53 10.77
CA ASP A 39 -18.06 19.80 10.18
C ASP A 39 -17.57 18.52 9.46
N LEU A 40 -16.43 18.59 8.76
CA LEU A 40 -15.80 17.43 8.12
C LEU A 40 -15.43 16.34 9.12
N PHE A 41 -14.81 16.70 10.25
CA PHE A 41 -14.44 15.73 11.28
C PHE A 41 -15.65 15.23 12.06
N ASP A 42 -16.66 16.05 12.29
CA ASP A 42 -17.91 15.63 12.91
C ASP A 42 -18.67 14.63 12.02
N TRP A 43 -18.75 14.89 10.72
CA TRP A 43 -19.28 13.92 9.77
C TRP A 43 -18.46 12.62 9.78
N LEU A 44 -17.13 12.70 9.69
CA LEU A 44 -16.27 11.52 9.70
C LEU A 44 -16.50 10.65 10.94
N LYS A 45 -16.74 11.26 12.10
CA LYS A 45 -16.94 10.59 13.39
C LYS A 45 -18.34 9.99 13.52
N ASN A 46 -19.37 10.70 13.07
CA ASN A 46 -20.76 10.39 13.38
C ASN A 46 -21.47 9.61 12.27
N ASP A 47 -21.00 9.68 11.02
CA ASP A 47 -21.56 8.90 9.93
C ASP A 47 -21.21 7.42 10.10
N SER A 48 -22.24 6.57 10.26
CA SER A 48 -22.12 5.11 10.38
C SER A 48 -22.56 4.36 9.11
N ASP A 49 -23.19 5.04 8.18
CA ASP A 49 -23.90 4.42 7.07
C ASP A 49 -23.04 4.31 5.82
N THR A 50 -22.10 5.24 5.64
CA THR A 50 -21.22 5.25 4.48
C THR A 50 -20.08 4.24 4.65
N HIS A 51 -19.90 3.37 3.65
CA HIS A 51 -18.78 2.42 3.64
C HIS A 51 -17.42 3.13 3.68
N ILE A 52 -16.48 2.61 4.45
CA ILE A 52 -15.20 3.28 4.73
C ILE A 52 -14.38 3.64 3.49
N LEU A 53 -14.42 2.82 2.43
CA LEU A 53 -13.77 3.15 1.15
C LEU A 53 -14.33 4.45 0.57
N ILE A 54 -15.65 4.59 0.52
CA ILE A 54 -16.30 5.80 0.03
C ILE A 54 -16.04 6.97 0.98
N LYS A 55 -16.21 6.74 2.28
CA LYS A 55 -15.98 7.75 3.33
C LYS A 55 -14.56 8.32 3.26
N SER A 56 -13.55 7.48 3.06
CA SER A 56 -12.16 7.93 2.92
C SER A 56 -11.94 8.79 1.67
N CYS A 57 -12.61 8.48 0.56
CA CYS A 57 -12.55 9.26 -0.68
C CYS A 57 -13.28 10.61 -0.54
N VAL A 58 -14.46 10.64 0.07
CA VAL A 58 -15.19 11.89 0.34
C VAL A 58 -14.38 12.77 1.29
N PHE A 59 -13.85 12.21 2.38
CA PHE A 59 -12.98 12.94 3.31
C PHE A 59 -11.76 13.53 2.57
N HIS A 60 -11.14 12.75 1.68
CA HIS A 60 -10.01 13.21 0.89
C HIS A 60 -10.41 14.43 0.02
N TYR A 61 -11.49 14.32 -0.72
CA TYR A 61 -11.96 15.39 -1.58
C TYR A 61 -12.29 16.67 -0.78
N GLU A 62 -13.08 16.55 0.27
CA GLU A 62 -13.50 17.68 1.11
C GLU A 62 -12.30 18.36 1.77
N PHE A 63 -11.33 17.59 2.26
CA PHE A 63 -10.11 18.13 2.84
C PHE A 63 -9.30 18.94 1.81
N VAL A 64 -9.16 18.43 0.58
CA VAL A 64 -8.47 19.13 -0.51
C VAL A 64 -9.27 20.39 -0.90
N PHE A 65 -10.60 20.31 -0.94
CA PHE A 65 -11.48 21.44 -1.24
C PHE A 65 -11.35 22.54 -0.19
N ILE A 66 -11.42 22.21 1.10
CA ILE A 66 -11.28 23.19 2.21
C ILE A 66 -9.88 23.81 2.18
N HIS A 67 -8.86 23.03 1.82
CA HIS A 67 -7.46 23.46 1.75
C HIS A 67 -6.98 24.16 3.02
N PRO A 68 -7.02 23.47 4.18
CA PRO A 68 -6.93 24.12 5.48
C PRO A 68 -5.58 24.76 5.82
N PHE A 69 -4.49 24.32 5.18
CA PHE A 69 -3.14 24.77 5.49
C PHE A 69 -2.52 25.58 4.36
N SER A 70 -1.53 26.42 4.67
CA SER A 70 -0.76 27.16 3.68
C SER A 70 0.14 26.26 2.80
N ASP A 71 0.53 25.07 3.30
CA ASP A 71 1.24 24.03 2.55
C ASP A 71 0.97 22.64 3.15
N GLY A 72 1.19 21.62 2.34
CA GLY A 72 1.15 20.22 2.77
C GLY A 72 -0.25 19.60 2.81
N ASN A 73 -1.29 20.27 2.30
CA ASN A 73 -2.65 19.74 2.28
C ASN A 73 -2.74 18.36 1.61
N GLY A 74 -2.14 18.19 0.43
CA GLY A 74 -2.12 16.94 -0.29
C GLY A 74 -1.43 15.81 0.47
N ARG A 75 -0.28 16.07 1.11
CA ARG A 75 0.44 15.09 1.95
C ARG A 75 -0.38 14.70 3.17
N THR A 76 -0.97 15.67 3.83
CA THR A 76 -1.78 15.48 5.03
C THR A 76 -3.03 14.64 4.73
N VAL A 77 -3.75 14.93 3.65
CA VAL A 77 -4.96 14.17 3.33
C VAL A 77 -4.67 12.74 2.87
N ARG A 78 -3.57 12.51 2.15
CA ARG A 78 -3.15 11.14 1.79
C ARG A 78 -2.79 10.33 3.03
N LEU A 79 -2.11 10.95 4.00
CA LEU A 79 -1.86 10.31 5.30
C LEU A 79 -3.16 9.96 6.03
N TRP A 80 -4.13 10.89 6.09
CA TRP A 80 -5.44 10.63 6.68
C TRP A 80 -6.19 9.49 5.99
N GLN A 81 -6.19 9.47 4.66
CA GLN A 81 -6.83 8.38 3.91
C GLN A 81 -6.19 7.02 4.25
N ASN A 82 -4.86 6.95 4.30
CA ASN A 82 -4.17 5.74 4.70
C ASN A 82 -4.54 5.32 6.13
N VAL A 83 -4.56 6.25 7.09
CA VAL A 83 -4.97 5.97 8.48
C VAL A 83 -6.41 5.44 8.56
N LEU A 84 -7.34 6.01 7.81
CA LEU A 84 -8.74 5.55 7.78
C LEU A 84 -8.86 4.13 7.23
N LEU A 85 -8.19 3.85 6.12
CA LEU A 85 -8.21 2.55 5.47
C LEU A 85 -7.49 1.48 6.30
N THR A 86 -6.32 1.78 6.85
CA THR A 86 -5.55 0.86 7.71
C THR A 86 -6.29 0.53 9.00
N LYS A 87 -6.98 1.50 9.59
CA LYS A 87 -7.82 1.26 10.78
C LYS A 87 -8.99 0.30 10.49
N TRP A 88 -9.53 0.32 9.29
CA TRP A 88 -10.57 -0.59 8.85
C TRP A 88 -10.01 -1.96 8.48
N ASN A 89 -8.94 -2.01 7.70
CA ASN A 89 -8.27 -3.25 7.32
C ASN A 89 -6.74 -3.05 7.30
N PRO A 90 -5.98 -3.73 8.19
CA PRO A 90 -4.53 -3.59 8.30
C PRO A 90 -3.75 -3.85 7.00
N LEU A 91 -4.32 -4.58 6.04
CA LEU A 91 -3.67 -4.80 4.73
C LEU A 91 -3.36 -3.48 4.00
N PHE A 92 -4.16 -2.42 4.23
CA PHE A 92 -3.93 -1.12 3.60
C PHE A 92 -2.64 -0.42 4.05
N GLU A 93 -1.99 -0.88 5.13
CA GLU A 93 -0.64 -0.41 5.50
C GLU A 93 0.39 -0.72 4.41
N TYR A 94 0.19 -1.81 3.66
CA TYR A 94 1.11 -2.30 2.63
C TYR A 94 0.68 -1.95 1.19
N ILE A 95 -0.45 -1.27 1.02
CA ILE A 95 -1.00 -0.92 -0.29
C ILE A 95 -0.55 0.48 -0.69
N PRO A 96 0.26 0.65 -1.75
CA PRO A 96 0.89 1.93 -2.10
C PRO A 96 -0.06 2.85 -2.88
N ILE A 97 -1.20 3.24 -2.30
CA ILE A 97 -2.20 4.12 -2.93
C ILE A 97 -1.58 5.45 -3.36
N GLU A 98 -0.64 6.01 -2.57
CA GLU A 98 0.04 7.25 -2.91
C GLU A 98 0.83 7.17 -4.21
N SER A 99 1.52 6.05 -4.44
CA SER A 99 2.27 5.81 -5.68
C SER A 99 1.34 5.76 -6.89
N GLN A 100 0.14 5.18 -6.72
CA GLN A 100 -0.87 5.12 -7.77
C GLN A 100 -1.42 6.52 -8.09
N ILE A 101 -1.75 7.33 -7.09
CA ILE A 101 -2.17 8.72 -7.28
C ILE A 101 -1.07 9.52 -8.01
N GLN A 102 0.20 9.32 -7.67
CA GLN A 102 1.32 9.98 -8.34
C GLN A 102 1.42 9.57 -9.82
N LYS A 103 1.21 8.31 -10.15
CA LYS A 103 1.20 7.78 -11.52
C LYS A 103 0.13 8.46 -12.38
N TYR A 104 -1.04 8.76 -11.80
CA TYR A 104 -2.18 9.38 -12.46
C TYR A 104 -2.41 10.84 -12.01
N GLN A 105 -1.36 11.58 -11.70
CA GLN A 105 -1.43 12.92 -11.10
C GLN A 105 -2.26 13.91 -11.94
N THR A 106 -2.15 13.89 -13.26
CA THR A 106 -2.91 14.76 -14.14
C THR A 106 -4.42 14.49 -14.03
N GLU A 107 -4.82 13.22 -14.12
CA GLU A 107 -6.22 12.80 -13.99
C GLU A 107 -6.78 13.12 -12.60
N TYR A 108 -5.96 12.98 -11.56
CA TYR A 108 -6.32 13.38 -10.19
C TYR A 108 -6.71 14.88 -10.12
N TYR A 109 -5.92 15.80 -10.67
CA TYR A 109 -6.23 17.21 -10.66
C TYR A 109 -7.40 17.56 -11.56
N GLU A 110 -7.51 16.95 -12.72
CA GLU A 110 -8.65 17.15 -13.63
C GLU A 110 -9.96 16.69 -12.99
N THR A 111 -9.94 15.59 -12.26
CA THR A 111 -11.10 15.08 -11.53
C THR A 111 -11.53 16.00 -10.40
N ILE A 112 -10.58 16.58 -9.65
CA ILE A 112 -10.89 17.59 -8.62
C ILE A 112 -11.51 18.82 -9.27
N ALA A 113 -10.95 19.34 -10.35
CA ALA A 113 -11.48 20.51 -11.05
C ALA A 113 -12.90 20.27 -11.58
N ARG A 114 -13.16 19.09 -12.12
CA ARG A 114 -14.49 18.65 -12.57
C ARG A 114 -15.49 18.62 -11.42
N CYS A 115 -15.14 17.97 -10.31
CA CYS A 115 -15.99 17.91 -9.12
C CYS A 115 -16.34 19.29 -8.57
N HIS A 116 -15.37 20.20 -8.57
CA HIS A 116 -15.60 21.59 -8.16
C HIS A 116 -16.61 22.30 -9.07
N GLN A 117 -16.55 22.09 -10.39
CA GLN A 117 -17.48 22.68 -11.36
C GLN A 117 -18.89 22.09 -11.23
N GLU A 118 -18.98 20.79 -10.98
CA GLU A 118 -20.25 20.05 -10.85
C GLU A 118 -20.88 20.19 -9.46
N GLY A 119 -20.16 20.69 -8.46
CA GLY A 119 -20.64 20.85 -7.08
C GLY A 119 -20.90 19.52 -6.36
N ASN A 120 -20.18 18.46 -6.72
CA ASN A 120 -20.27 17.15 -6.06
C ASN A 120 -18.93 16.39 -6.14
N SER A 121 -18.75 15.36 -5.31
CA SER A 121 -17.53 14.56 -5.23
C SER A 121 -17.57 13.23 -6.00
N ASN A 122 -18.63 12.93 -6.75
CA ASN A 122 -18.86 11.61 -7.33
C ASN A 122 -17.72 11.16 -8.23
N ALA A 123 -17.28 12.01 -9.17
CA ALA A 123 -16.20 11.67 -10.08
C ALA A 123 -14.88 11.42 -9.35
N PHE A 124 -14.63 12.13 -8.25
CA PHE A 124 -13.43 11.91 -7.43
C PHE A 124 -13.51 10.59 -6.66
N VAL A 125 -14.66 10.24 -6.12
CA VAL A 125 -14.90 8.94 -5.45
C VAL A 125 -14.69 7.80 -6.44
N GLU A 126 -15.26 7.88 -7.63
CA GLU A 126 -15.07 6.87 -8.69
C GLU A 126 -13.59 6.74 -9.09
N PHE A 127 -12.90 7.85 -9.31
CA PHE A 127 -11.48 7.86 -9.62
C PHE A 127 -10.66 7.17 -8.51
N MET A 128 -10.86 7.55 -7.25
CA MET A 128 -10.11 6.99 -6.14
C MET A 128 -10.38 5.51 -5.93
N LEU A 129 -11.64 5.05 -6.08
CA LEU A 129 -11.99 3.64 -5.99
C LEU A 129 -11.32 2.84 -7.10
N LYS A 130 -11.27 3.39 -8.33
CA LYS A 130 -10.53 2.78 -9.44
C LYS A 130 -9.02 2.67 -9.15
N MET A 131 -8.42 3.70 -8.57
CA MET A 131 -7.00 3.67 -8.17
C MET A 131 -6.71 2.62 -7.10
N ILE A 132 -7.62 2.46 -6.14
CA ILE A 132 -7.52 1.43 -5.09
C ILE A 132 -7.65 0.03 -5.72
N ASP A 133 -8.58 -0.17 -6.62
CA ASP A 133 -8.83 -1.44 -7.31
C ASP A 133 -7.60 -1.85 -8.15
N GLU A 134 -7.07 -0.95 -8.97
CA GLU A 134 -5.87 -1.21 -9.78
C GLU A 134 -4.65 -1.61 -8.94
N VAL A 135 -4.40 -0.91 -7.82
CA VAL A 135 -3.26 -1.25 -6.95
C VAL A 135 -3.47 -2.57 -6.23
N LEU A 136 -4.70 -2.93 -5.88
CA LEU A 136 -5.03 -4.23 -5.30
C LEU A 136 -4.77 -5.36 -6.30
N ASP A 137 -5.16 -5.17 -7.57
CA ASP A 137 -4.89 -6.13 -8.64
C ASP A 137 -3.38 -6.32 -8.87
N GLU A 138 -2.60 -5.23 -8.89
CA GLU A 138 -1.13 -5.29 -8.98
C GLU A 138 -0.51 -6.08 -7.81
N VAL A 139 -0.97 -5.85 -6.58
CA VAL A 139 -0.50 -6.56 -5.38
C VAL A 139 -0.88 -8.05 -5.44
N ILE A 140 -2.12 -8.36 -5.81
CA ILE A 140 -2.60 -9.75 -5.95
C ILE A 140 -1.82 -10.50 -7.03
N ALA A 141 -1.57 -9.86 -8.19
CA ALA A 141 -0.78 -10.44 -9.26
C ALA A 141 0.67 -10.71 -8.80
N GLY A 142 1.29 -9.78 -8.08
CA GLY A 142 2.62 -9.95 -7.51
C GLY A 142 2.72 -11.12 -6.52
N VAL A 143 1.75 -11.24 -5.62
CA VAL A 143 1.68 -12.35 -4.63
C VAL A 143 1.49 -13.70 -5.33
N LYS A 144 0.63 -13.77 -6.36
CA LYS A 144 0.44 -15.00 -7.15
C LYS A 144 1.72 -15.43 -7.84
N GLN A 145 2.40 -14.51 -8.52
CA GLN A 145 3.66 -14.78 -9.20
C GLN A 145 4.75 -15.25 -8.24
N GLU A 146 4.85 -14.66 -7.05
CA GLU A 146 5.79 -15.08 -6.03
C GLU A 146 5.47 -16.48 -5.48
N SER A 147 4.20 -16.78 -5.26
CA SER A 147 3.72 -18.11 -4.85
C SER A 147 4.00 -19.17 -5.90
N GLU A 148 3.80 -18.88 -7.18
CA GLU A 148 4.11 -19.79 -8.29
C GLU A 148 5.63 -20.07 -8.39
N ASN A 149 6.46 -19.04 -8.24
CA ASN A 149 7.91 -19.18 -8.23
C ASN A 149 8.41 -20.05 -7.06
N ILE A 150 7.86 -19.87 -5.85
CA ILE A 150 8.17 -20.69 -4.67
C ILE A 150 7.77 -22.15 -4.94
N SER A 151 6.59 -22.38 -5.53
CA SER A 151 6.11 -23.72 -5.88
C SER A 151 7.03 -24.41 -6.90
N GLU A 152 7.49 -23.71 -7.93
CA GLU A 152 8.44 -24.26 -8.91
C GLU A 152 9.77 -24.64 -8.27
N GLN A 153 10.32 -23.79 -7.42
CA GLN A 153 11.59 -24.04 -6.73
C GLN A 153 11.49 -25.23 -5.77
N VAL A 154 10.38 -25.34 -5.04
CA VAL A 154 10.12 -26.48 -4.17
C VAL A 154 9.98 -27.77 -5.00
N ASN A 155 9.26 -27.75 -6.10
CA ASN A 155 9.14 -28.92 -6.98
C ASN A 155 10.51 -29.36 -7.53
N ARG A 156 11.35 -28.43 -8.01
CA ARG A 156 12.71 -28.72 -8.43
C ARG A 156 13.56 -29.33 -7.32
N LEU A 157 13.39 -28.88 -6.07
CA LEU A 157 14.05 -29.48 -4.92
C LEU A 157 13.59 -30.93 -4.70
N LEU A 158 12.28 -31.16 -4.73
CA LEU A 158 11.71 -32.51 -4.54
C LEU A 158 12.11 -33.49 -5.64
N ASP A 159 12.30 -33.02 -6.87
CA ASP A 159 12.74 -33.82 -8.02
C ASP A 159 14.18 -34.34 -7.86
N VAL A 160 15.04 -33.61 -7.19
CA VAL A 160 16.44 -34.01 -6.94
C VAL A 160 16.63 -34.81 -5.64
N MET A 161 15.58 -34.92 -4.82
CA MET A 161 15.58 -35.68 -3.56
C MET A 161 14.90 -37.03 -3.74
N GLU A 162 15.60 -38.10 -3.34
CA GLU A 162 15.03 -39.43 -3.28
C GLU A 162 14.35 -39.65 -1.91
N PRO A 163 13.22 -40.41 -1.85
CA PRO A 163 12.58 -40.72 -0.58
C PRO A 163 13.57 -41.42 0.38
N ASP A 164 13.51 -41.02 1.66
CA ASP A 164 14.29 -41.58 2.75
C ASP A 164 15.83 -41.49 2.63
N ILE A 165 16.37 -40.82 1.60
CA ILE A 165 17.81 -40.59 1.44
C ILE A 165 18.16 -39.17 1.92
N PRO A 166 18.83 -39.03 3.10
CA PRO A 166 19.17 -37.71 3.62
C PRO A 166 20.32 -37.07 2.83
N LEU A 167 20.08 -35.88 2.26
CA LEU A 167 21.07 -35.08 1.53
C LEU A 167 21.55 -33.91 2.39
N SER A 168 22.82 -33.61 2.31
CA SER A 168 23.41 -32.37 2.84
C SER A 168 23.04 -31.14 1.95
N ALA A 169 23.14 -29.95 2.49
CA ALA A 169 22.93 -28.73 1.72
C ALA A 169 23.87 -28.64 0.50
N ASN A 170 25.10 -29.12 0.61
CA ASN A 170 26.07 -29.10 -0.50
C ASN A 170 25.66 -30.07 -1.63
N GLU A 171 25.21 -31.27 -1.28
CA GLU A 171 24.75 -32.28 -2.26
C GLU A 171 23.48 -31.76 -2.98
N ILE A 172 22.57 -31.11 -2.26
CA ILE A 172 21.38 -30.48 -2.86
C ILE A 172 21.78 -29.34 -3.80
N MET A 173 22.72 -28.49 -3.36
CA MET A 173 23.21 -27.37 -4.21
C MET A 173 23.82 -27.89 -5.51
N GLU A 174 24.62 -28.96 -5.44
CA GLU A 174 25.24 -29.58 -6.60
C GLU A 174 24.19 -30.12 -7.58
N ARG A 175 23.20 -30.86 -7.07
CA ARG A 175 22.11 -31.44 -7.89
C ARG A 175 21.24 -30.36 -8.54
N LEU A 176 20.99 -29.24 -7.84
CA LEU A 176 20.20 -28.12 -8.34
C LEU A 176 20.99 -27.13 -9.21
N GLY A 177 22.34 -27.22 -9.23
CA GLY A 177 23.19 -26.26 -9.92
C GLY A 177 23.25 -24.88 -9.24
N ILE A 178 23.00 -24.80 -7.93
CA ILE A 178 22.94 -23.56 -7.16
C ILE A 178 24.29 -23.29 -6.49
N LYS A 179 24.77 -22.04 -6.59
CA LYS A 179 26.04 -21.61 -5.98
C LYS A 179 25.88 -20.90 -4.64
N SER A 180 24.68 -20.36 -4.33
CA SER A 180 24.41 -19.59 -3.12
C SER A 180 23.69 -20.43 -2.07
N LYS A 181 24.27 -20.56 -0.87
CA LYS A 181 23.63 -21.21 0.28
C LYS A 181 22.41 -20.44 0.79
N GLU A 182 22.44 -19.13 0.65
CA GLU A 182 21.33 -18.27 1.04
C GLU A 182 20.13 -18.48 0.13
N THR A 183 20.36 -18.55 -1.18
CA THR A 183 19.31 -18.88 -2.16
C THR A 183 18.73 -20.27 -1.90
N LEU A 184 19.59 -21.29 -1.67
CA LEU A 184 19.12 -22.63 -1.34
C LEU A 184 18.21 -22.61 -0.10
N ARG A 185 18.63 -21.90 0.96
CA ARG A 185 17.86 -21.85 2.21
C ARG A 185 16.53 -21.14 2.03
N ASN A 186 16.56 -19.92 1.49
CA ASN A 186 15.39 -19.04 1.49
C ASN A 186 14.35 -19.44 0.44
N SER A 187 14.82 -19.89 -0.74
CA SER A 187 13.92 -20.14 -1.87
C SER A 187 13.55 -21.61 -2.05
N TYR A 188 14.27 -22.53 -1.45
CA TYR A 188 14.03 -23.98 -1.62
C TYR A 188 13.75 -24.69 -0.30
N LEU A 189 14.69 -24.64 0.67
CA LEU A 189 14.57 -25.44 1.90
C LEU A 189 13.51 -24.91 2.86
N ASN A 190 13.51 -23.61 3.16
CA ASN A 190 12.57 -23.06 4.12
C ASN A 190 11.11 -23.24 3.66
N PRO A 191 10.72 -22.90 2.42
CA PRO A 191 9.36 -23.13 1.96
C PRO A 191 8.97 -24.63 1.97
N ALA A 192 9.89 -25.51 1.61
CA ALA A 192 9.64 -26.95 1.61
C ALA A 192 9.47 -27.51 3.04
N ILE A 193 10.22 -26.98 4.02
CA ILE A 193 10.10 -27.36 5.43
C ILE A 193 8.79 -26.83 6.03
N GLU A 194 8.47 -25.57 5.77
CA GLU A 194 7.24 -24.92 6.26
C GLU A 194 5.97 -25.60 5.77
N ASN A 195 6.02 -26.12 4.53
CA ASN A 195 4.94 -26.91 3.96
C ASN A 195 5.00 -28.41 4.33
N GLY A 196 5.95 -28.84 5.17
CA GLY A 196 6.07 -30.23 5.64
C GLY A 196 6.50 -31.23 4.57
N LEU A 197 7.02 -30.76 3.41
CA LEU A 197 7.41 -31.59 2.28
C LEU A 197 8.79 -32.22 2.45
N ILE A 198 9.65 -31.61 3.25
CA ILE A 198 10.95 -32.15 3.66
C ILE A 198 11.17 -31.98 5.17
N ARG A 199 12.05 -32.77 5.74
CA ARG A 199 12.38 -32.72 7.17
C ARG A 199 13.89 -32.57 7.37
N MET A 200 14.25 -31.96 8.50
CA MET A 200 15.63 -31.83 8.98
C MET A 200 16.01 -33.01 9.87
N THR A 201 17.22 -33.56 9.70
CA THR A 201 17.73 -34.61 10.60
C THR A 201 18.09 -34.08 12.00
N LEU A 202 18.43 -32.79 12.09
CA LEU A 202 18.78 -32.10 13.35
C LEU A 202 17.98 -30.79 13.48
N PRO A 203 16.67 -30.86 13.76
CA PRO A 203 15.81 -29.67 13.82
C PRO A 203 16.23 -28.68 14.91
N ASP A 204 16.76 -29.18 16.04
CA ASP A 204 17.24 -28.34 17.15
C ASP A 204 18.58 -27.63 16.84
N LYS A 205 19.28 -28.02 15.79
CA LYS A 205 20.56 -27.45 15.36
C LYS A 205 20.58 -27.17 13.85
N PRO A 206 19.72 -26.28 13.35
CA PRO A 206 19.53 -26.06 11.91
C PRO A 206 20.78 -25.55 11.18
N LYS A 207 21.73 -24.93 11.91
CA LYS A 207 23.02 -24.44 11.38
C LYS A 207 24.17 -25.44 11.50
N SER A 208 23.91 -26.67 11.95
CA SER A 208 24.93 -27.70 12.09
C SER A 208 25.55 -28.06 10.74
N LYS A 209 26.86 -28.29 10.71
CA LYS A 209 27.57 -28.83 9.52
C LYS A 209 27.08 -30.22 9.13
N ASN A 210 26.52 -30.95 10.08
CA ASN A 210 26.01 -32.31 9.89
C ASN A 210 24.50 -32.35 9.59
N GLN A 211 23.87 -31.16 9.41
CA GLN A 211 22.46 -31.08 9.02
C GLN A 211 22.23 -31.73 7.67
N ARG A 212 21.24 -32.60 7.58
CA ARG A 212 20.75 -33.21 6.34
C ARG A 212 19.25 -33.01 6.24
N TYR A 213 18.75 -33.16 5.03
CA TYR A 213 17.35 -32.99 4.68
C TYR A 213 16.87 -34.26 3.97
N PHE A 214 15.66 -34.68 4.23
CA PHE A 214 15.03 -35.85 3.57
C PHE A 214 13.57 -35.55 3.25
N LYS A 215 13.08 -36.18 2.19
CA LYS A 215 11.70 -36.11 1.69
C LYS A 215 10.81 -37.06 2.43
#